data_f4d1cf3c82099352ba1acde23ad98a4d
#
_entry.id   f4d1cf3c82099352ba1acde23ad98a4d
#
_cell.length_a   1.000
_cell.length_b   1.000
_cell.length_c   1.000
_cell.angle_alpha   90.00
_cell.angle_beta   90.00
_cell.angle_gamma   90.00
#
_symmetry.space_group_name_H-M   'P 1'
#
loop_
_entity.id
_entity.type
_entity.pdbx_description
1 polymer ?
#
loop_
_entity_poly.entity_id
_entity_poly.type
_entity_poly.pdbx_seq_one_letter_code
_entity_poly.pdbx_strand_id
1 'polypeptide(L)'
;MKTAAIIVAAGQGVRAGSIIPKQFAMLAGKPMLAHSFAALSSHPAIDTVLVVIGEGQQAMLADALRDARFVIGGASRRESVANGLAAIDADRVLIHDAARPFLSHAVIDRLLAALDTHKGAIPGLPVADTLVSATGNPVSRDGLTRVQTPQAFQIDAIRAAHAAWPEDREATDDAQMVRALGHEVAIVDGDTALEKVTHPADFSAAEARHTASMHVRTAQGFDVHRFAEGEELWLGGVLIPHSHGLSGHSDADVALHAITDALLGTIGAGDIGMHFPPSDPQWRGAASGRFLEHAASLVAAEGGVIDFIDLTLICEAPKIGPHRDAIRTSIAALLRLPAGRISVKATTTERLGFTGRGEGMAAQAVATIRIRETGE
;
A
#
# COMPACT_ATOMS: atom_id res chain seq x y z
N MET A 1 -12.98 -11.42 23.55
CA MET A 1 -13.69 -10.17 23.25
C MET A 1 -13.54 -9.91 21.76
N LYS A 2 -14.66 -9.66 21.07
CA LYS A 2 -14.63 -9.34 19.63
C LYS A 2 -14.41 -7.84 19.44
N THR A 3 -13.51 -7.47 18.55
CA THR A 3 -13.25 -6.08 18.20
C THR A 3 -13.60 -5.82 16.72
N ALA A 4 -14.42 -4.84 16.46
CA ALA A 4 -14.70 -4.39 15.09
C ALA A 4 -14.09 -3.02 14.82
N ALA A 5 -13.79 -2.75 13.56
CA ALA A 5 -13.44 -1.42 13.09
C ALA A 5 -14.47 -0.93 12.06
N ILE A 6 -14.88 0.33 12.16
CA ILE A 6 -15.74 1.00 11.21
C ILE A 6 -14.95 2.11 10.54
N ILE A 7 -14.78 2.04 9.21
CA ILE A 7 -14.15 3.10 8.42
C ILE A 7 -15.25 3.98 7.83
N VAL A 8 -15.31 5.24 8.25
CA VAL A 8 -16.31 6.20 7.77
C VAL A 8 -15.79 6.84 6.47
N ALA A 9 -16.39 6.44 5.35
CA ALA A 9 -16.03 6.85 4.00
C ALA A 9 -17.21 7.39 3.17
N ALA A 10 -18.36 7.70 3.82
CA ALA A 10 -19.60 8.10 3.15
C ALA A 10 -19.59 9.55 2.60
N GLY A 11 -18.54 10.33 2.85
CA GLY A 11 -18.45 11.71 2.40
C GLY A 11 -18.37 11.83 0.87
N GLN A 12 -19.03 12.84 0.30
CA GLN A 12 -19.01 13.09 -1.15
C GLN A 12 -17.68 13.70 -1.64
N GLY A 13 -16.78 14.08 -0.74
CA GLY A 13 -15.43 14.56 -1.09
C GLY A 13 -15.36 15.90 -1.84
N VAL A 14 -16.45 16.64 -1.92
CA VAL A 14 -16.65 17.86 -2.74
C VAL A 14 -15.57 18.93 -2.50
N ARG A 15 -14.97 18.97 -1.31
CA ARG A 15 -13.94 19.96 -0.94
C ARG A 15 -12.59 19.74 -1.62
N ALA A 16 -12.35 18.57 -2.23
CA ALA A 16 -11.08 18.25 -2.89
C ALA A 16 -11.03 18.66 -4.38
N GLY A 17 -12.10 19.21 -4.94
CA GLY A 17 -12.15 19.68 -6.34
C GLY A 17 -12.04 18.58 -7.40
N SER A 18 -12.23 17.31 -7.00
CA SER A 18 -12.12 16.12 -7.86
C SER A 18 -13.49 15.56 -8.19
N ILE A 19 -13.64 14.97 -9.38
CA ILE A 19 -14.82 14.20 -9.80
C ILE A 19 -14.94 12.90 -9.00
N ILE A 20 -13.81 12.37 -8.52
CA ILE A 20 -13.75 11.15 -7.70
C ILE A 20 -13.77 11.55 -6.23
N PRO A 21 -14.64 10.95 -5.39
CA PRO A 21 -14.64 11.19 -3.95
C PRO A 21 -13.25 10.89 -3.36
N LYS A 22 -12.75 11.80 -2.51
CA LYS A 22 -11.34 11.79 -2.04
C LYS A 22 -10.89 10.47 -1.40
N GLN A 23 -11.79 9.72 -0.76
CA GLN A 23 -11.47 8.44 -0.15
C GLN A 23 -11.06 7.36 -1.16
N PHE A 24 -11.45 7.52 -2.44
CA PHE A 24 -11.07 6.66 -3.54
C PHE A 24 -9.94 7.25 -4.39
N ALA A 25 -9.52 8.49 -4.12
CA ALA A 25 -8.38 9.11 -4.82
C ALA A 25 -7.08 8.37 -4.48
N MET A 26 -6.19 8.27 -5.47
CA MET A 26 -4.89 7.62 -5.31
C MET A 26 -3.99 8.44 -4.39
N LEU A 27 -3.37 7.76 -3.44
CA LEU A 27 -2.41 8.30 -2.49
C LEU A 27 -1.30 7.26 -2.31
N ALA A 28 -0.06 7.61 -2.55
CA ALA A 28 1.08 6.69 -2.43
C ALA A 28 0.84 5.32 -3.10
N GLY A 29 0.30 5.32 -4.32
CA GLY A 29 0.11 4.13 -5.14
C GLY A 29 -1.14 3.28 -4.85
N LYS A 30 -1.97 3.66 -3.86
CA LYS A 30 -3.22 2.96 -3.51
C LYS A 30 -4.37 3.96 -3.30
N PRO A 31 -5.64 3.58 -3.44
CA PRO A 31 -6.76 4.41 -2.99
C PRO A 31 -6.59 4.79 -1.51
N MET A 32 -6.85 6.04 -1.15
CA MET A 32 -6.65 6.54 0.23
C MET A 32 -7.31 5.65 1.29
N LEU A 33 -8.55 5.19 1.04
CA LEU A 33 -9.28 4.24 1.89
C LEU A 33 -8.53 2.93 2.13
N ALA A 34 -7.81 2.43 1.11
CA ALA A 34 -7.13 1.15 1.18
C ALA A 34 -5.97 1.12 2.21
N HIS A 35 -5.37 2.27 2.51
CA HIS A 35 -4.34 2.36 3.55
C HIS A 35 -4.91 2.07 4.93
N SER A 36 -5.99 2.75 5.31
CA SER A 36 -6.67 2.54 6.61
C SER A 36 -7.25 1.14 6.71
N PHE A 37 -7.84 0.64 5.61
CA PHE A 37 -8.39 -0.72 5.57
C PHE A 37 -7.30 -1.77 5.79
N ALA A 38 -6.17 -1.65 5.13
CA ALA A 38 -5.05 -2.58 5.27
C ALA A 38 -4.51 -2.58 6.72
N ALA A 39 -4.30 -1.40 7.33
CA ALA A 39 -3.81 -1.28 8.69
C ALA A 39 -4.75 -1.93 9.71
N LEU A 40 -6.06 -1.73 9.56
CA LEU A 40 -7.07 -2.30 10.46
C LEU A 40 -7.26 -3.80 10.23
N SER A 41 -7.24 -4.26 8.98
CA SER A 41 -7.46 -5.68 8.64
C SER A 41 -6.26 -6.56 8.99
N SER A 42 -5.04 -6.01 9.00
CA SER A 42 -3.83 -6.75 9.36
C SER A 42 -3.54 -6.78 10.87
N HIS A 43 -4.29 -6.00 11.66
CA HIS A 43 -4.07 -5.96 13.11
C HIS A 43 -4.66 -7.19 13.81
N PRO A 44 -3.86 -7.95 14.60
CA PRO A 44 -4.28 -9.24 15.16
C PRO A 44 -5.43 -9.15 16.15
N ALA A 45 -5.68 -7.99 16.75
CA ALA A 45 -6.77 -7.78 17.71
C ALA A 45 -8.07 -7.26 17.06
N ILE A 46 -8.15 -7.16 15.73
CA ILE A 46 -9.35 -6.70 15.01
C ILE A 46 -9.95 -7.89 14.25
N ASP A 47 -11.14 -8.31 14.64
CA ASP A 47 -11.84 -9.45 14.04
C ASP A 47 -12.61 -9.09 12.76
N THR A 48 -13.07 -7.85 12.63
CA THR A 48 -13.90 -7.41 11.51
C THR A 48 -13.66 -5.94 11.17
N VAL A 49 -13.54 -5.65 9.88
CA VAL A 49 -13.52 -4.28 9.35
C VAL A 49 -14.77 -4.07 8.49
N LEU A 50 -15.53 -3.02 8.80
CA LEU A 50 -16.71 -2.59 8.06
C LEU A 50 -16.46 -1.20 7.46
N VAL A 51 -16.76 -1.02 6.18
CA VAL A 51 -16.65 0.27 5.49
C VAL A 51 -18.03 0.90 5.36
N VAL A 52 -18.17 2.16 5.76
CA VAL A 52 -19.40 2.94 5.55
C VAL A 52 -19.19 3.86 4.36
N ILE A 53 -19.92 3.63 3.27
CA ILE A 53 -19.79 4.37 1.99
C ILE A 53 -21.05 5.20 1.71
N GLY A 54 -20.93 6.18 0.83
CA GLY A 54 -22.09 6.91 0.31
C GLY A 54 -22.89 6.07 -0.69
N GLU A 55 -24.12 6.46 -0.90
CA GLU A 55 -24.98 5.85 -1.92
C GLU A 55 -24.34 5.98 -3.32
N GLY A 56 -24.40 4.91 -4.13
CA GLY A 56 -23.82 4.85 -5.46
C GLY A 56 -22.30 4.63 -5.51
N GLN A 57 -21.62 4.48 -4.37
CA GLN A 57 -20.15 4.29 -4.32
C GLN A 57 -19.69 2.81 -4.33
N GLN A 58 -20.61 1.85 -4.49
CA GLN A 58 -20.32 0.41 -4.37
C GLN A 58 -19.29 -0.06 -5.41
N ALA A 59 -19.40 0.40 -6.66
CA ALA A 59 -18.48 0.04 -7.73
C ALA A 59 -17.05 0.56 -7.41
N MET A 60 -16.92 1.80 -6.96
CA MET A 60 -15.64 2.38 -6.56
C MET A 60 -15.02 1.65 -5.36
N LEU A 61 -15.86 1.18 -4.42
CA LEU A 61 -15.37 0.36 -3.31
C LEU A 61 -14.84 -0.98 -3.80
N ALA A 62 -15.56 -1.67 -4.69
CA ALA A 62 -15.14 -2.95 -5.24
C ALA A 62 -13.82 -2.84 -6.02
N ASP A 63 -13.61 -1.74 -6.73
CA ASP A 63 -12.35 -1.44 -7.43
C ASP A 63 -11.19 -1.15 -6.44
N ALA A 64 -11.49 -0.45 -5.34
CA ALA A 64 -10.50 -0.08 -4.33
C ALA A 64 -10.16 -1.22 -3.37
N LEU A 65 -11.17 -2.00 -2.97
CA LEU A 65 -11.10 -3.05 -1.95
C LEU A 65 -12.00 -4.21 -2.38
N ARG A 66 -11.41 -5.25 -2.95
CA ARG A 66 -12.14 -6.46 -3.32
C ARG A 66 -12.67 -7.15 -2.05
N ASP A 67 -13.94 -7.53 -2.05
CA ASP A 67 -14.61 -8.28 -0.96
C ASP A 67 -14.73 -7.56 0.39
N ALA A 68 -14.56 -6.24 0.45
CA ALA A 68 -14.77 -5.48 1.68
C ALA A 68 -16.25 -5.46 2.09
N ARG A 69 -16.52 -5.77 3.37
CA ARG A 69 -17.88 -5.61 3.94
C ARG A 69 -18.23 -4.13 4.03
N PHE A 70 -19.42 -3.76 3.63
CA PHE A 70 -19.84 -2.37 3.67
C PHE A 70 -21.32 -2.20 4.04
N VAL A 71 -21.65 -0.97 4.43
CA VAL A 71 -23.03 -0.47 4.56
C VAL A 71 -23.11 0.93 3.97
N ILE A 72 -24.32 1.35 3.61
CA ILE A 72 -24.58 2.72 3.16
C ILE A 72 -24.69 3.64 4.36
N GLY A 73 -23.99 4.76 4.32
CA GLY A 73 -24.05 5.80 5.35
C GLY A 73 -25.35 6.60 5.29
N GLY A 74 -25.48 7.53 6.25
CA GLY A 74 -26.60 8.47 6.32
C GLY A 74 -26.24 9.86 5.77
N ALA A 75 -27.13 10.82 5.97
CA ALA A 75 -26.95 12.20 5.54
C ALA A 75 -25.84 12.95 6.31
N SER A 76 -25.52 12.48 7.52
CA SER A 76 -24.47 13.04 8.37
C SER A 76 -23.40 12.01 8.73
N ARG A 77 -22.24 12.49 9.27
CA ARG A 77 -21.20 11.58 9.81
C ARG A 77 -21.78 10.75 10.96
N ARG A 78 -22.57 11.35 11.84
CA ARG A 78 -23.22 10.68 12.98
C ARG A 78 -24.13 9.54 12.51
N GLU A 79 -25.01 9.79 11.54
CA GLU A 79 -25.88 8.75 10.97
C GLU A 79 -25.08 7.65 10.29
N SER A 80 -24.02 8.00 9.57
CA SER A 80 -23.11 7.01 8.94
C SER A 80 -22.47 6.10 9.99
N VAL A 81 -22.03 6.65 11.13
CA VAL A 81 -21.52 5.86 12.25
C VAL A 81 -22.62 4.99 12.87
N ALA A 82 -23.82 5.53 13.08
CA ALA A 82 -24.95 4.78 13.62
C ALA A 82 -25.31 3.57 12.73
N ASN A 83 -25.34 3.75 11.40
CA ASN A 83 -25.57 2.66 10.44
C ASN A 83 -24.47 1.59 10.54
N GLY A 84 -23.21 2.02 10.70
CA GLY A 84 -22.09 1.11 10.92
C GLY A 84 -22.20 0.33 12.23
N LEU A 85 -22.56 1.00 13.33
CA LEU A 85 -22.75 0.37 14.65
C LEU A 85 -23.89 -0.64 14.66
N ALA A 86 -24.95 -0.41 13.88
CA ALA A 86 -26.07 -1.33 13.74
C ALA A 86 -25.70 -2.61 12.97
N ALA A 87 -24.69 -2.56 12.10
CA ALA A 87 -24.29 -3.65 11.20
C ALA A 87 -23.15 -4.54 11.75
N ILE A 88 -22.64 -4.26 12.95
CA ILE A 88 -21.56 -5.04 13.57
C ILE A 88 -22.06 -5.78 14.81
N ASP A 89 -21.42 -6.94 15.10
CA ASP A 89 -21.57 -7.69 16.33
C ASP A 89 -20.19 -7.79 16.98
N ALA A 90 -19.93 -6.95 17.99
CA ALA A 90 -18.65 -6.85 18.67
C ALA A 90 -18.80 -6.34 20.10
N ASP A 91 -17.78 -6.55 20.93
CA ASP A 91 -17.70 -6.04 22.30
C ASP A 91 -17.04 -4.64 22.32
N ARG A 92 -16.12 -4.39 21.38
CA ARG A 92 -15.36 -3.15 21.22
C ARG A 92 -15.42 -2.69 19.78
N VAL A 93 -15.39 -1.37 19.56
CA VAL A 93 -15.37 -0.79 18.21
C VAL A 93 -14.36 0.34 18.09
N LEU A 94 -13.64 0.37 16.97
CA LEU A 94 -12.83 1.51 16.53
C LEU A 94 -13.56 2.22 15.40
N ILE A 95 -13.78 3.53 15.52
CA ILE A 95 -14.42 4.36 14.50
C ILE A 95 -13.34 5.25 13.88
N HIS A 96 -13.10 5.08 12.58
CA HIS A 96 -11.99 5.72 11.88
C HIS A 96 -12.44 6.50 10.64
N ASP A 97 -11.92 7.71 10.50
CA ASP A 97 -12.13 8.52 9.30
C ASP A 97 -11.23 8.02 8.16
N ALA A 98 -11.79 7.61 7.01
CA ALA A 98 -11.05 7.23 5.82
C ALA A 98 -10.06 8.32 5.33
N ALA A 99 -10.26 9.56 5.77
CA ALA A 99 -9.38 10.69 5.47
C ALA A 99 -8.09 10.74 6.30
N ARG A 100 -7.79 9.74 7.12
CA ARG A 100 -6.53 9.59 7.88
C ARG A 100 -5.84 8.28 7.49
N PRO A 101 -5.19 8.23 6.32
CA PRO A 101 -4.79 6.97 5.68
C PRO A 101 -3.70 6.20 6.44
N PHE A 102 -2.77 6.88 7.10
CA PHE A 102 -1.55 6.25 7.62
C PHE A 102 -1.66 5.89 9.12
N LEU A 103 -2.57 4.97 9.41
CA LEU A 103 -2.76 4.42 10.75
C LEU A 103 -1.67 3.38 11.07
N SER A 104 -1.00 3.54 12.23
CA SER A 104 -0.05 2.56 12.73
C SER A 104 -0.71 1.59 13.72
N HIS A 105 -0.23 0.35 13.79
CA HIS A 105 -0.66 -0.64 14.78
C HIS A 105 -0.45 -0.13 16.22
N ALA A 106 0.63 0.60 16.48
CA ALA A 106 0.91 1.17 17.79
C ALA A 106 -0.18 2.11 18.31
N VAL A 107 -0.87 2.86 17.44
CA VAL A 107 -2.03 3.67 17.84
C VAL A 107 -3.22 2.77 18.20
N ILE A 108 -3.44 1.70 17.44
CA ILE A 108 -4.52 0.72 17.71
C ILE A 108 -4.29 0.06 19.07
N ASP A 109 -3.05 -0.40 19.34
CA ASP A 109 -2.69 -1.04 20.61
C ASP A 109 -2.95 -0.13 21.80
N ARG A 110 -2.52 1.15 21.76
CA ARG A 110 -2.75 2.12 22.83
C ARG A 110 -4.24 2.36 23.09
N LEU A 111 -5.04 2.43 22.03
CA LEU A 111 -6.49 2.61 22.14
C LEU A 111 -7.16 1.40 22.78
N LEU A 112 -6.81 0.19 22.33
CA LEU A 112 -7.38 -1.04 22.86
C LEU A 112 -7.00 -1.27 24.33
N ALA A 113 -5.74 -0.99 24.71
CA ALA A 113 -5.29 -1.06 26.09
C ALA A 113 -6.06 -0.08 27.00
N ALA A 114 -6.32 1.15 26.54
CA ALA A 114 -7.09 2.12 27.31
C ALA A 114 -8.54 1.70 27.57
N LEU A 115 -9.15 0.88 26.69
CA LEU A 115 -10.50 0.35 26.87
C LEU A 115 -10.61 -0.69 28.00
N ASP A 116 -9.50 -1.17 28.55
CA ASP A 116 -9.53 -2.08 29.70
C ASP A 116 -9.99 -1.36 30.97
N THR A 117 -9.80 -0.05 31.03
CA THR A 117 -10.15 0.78 32.19
C THR A 117 -11.16 1.91 31.89
N HIS A 118 -11.38 2.26 30.62
CA HIS A 118 -12.23 3.35 30.20
C HIS A 118 -13.32 2.88 29.22
N LYS A 119 -14.45 3.62 29.17
CA LYS A 119 -15.53 3.35 28.20
C LYS A 119 -15.24 3.84 26.79
N GLY A 120 -14.23 4.72 26.63
CA GLY A 120 -13.76 5.22 25.36
C GLY A 120 -12.32 5.69 25.44
N ALA A 121 -11.66 5.71 24.30
CA ALA A 121 -10.30 6.23 24.15
C ALA A 121 -10.12 6.91 22.79
N ILE A 122 -9.38 8.01 22.76
CA ILE A 122 -9.10 8.78 21.56
C ILE A 122 -7.62 9.10 21.46
N PRO A 123 -7.03 9.12 20.25
CA PRO A 123 -5.66 9.59 20.09
C PRO A 123 -5.63 11.11 20.00
N GLY A 124 -4.63 11.71 20.63
CA GLY A 124 -4.48 13.15 20.69
C GLY A 124 -3.04 13.61 20.50
N LEU A 125 -2.89 14.77 19.87
CA LEU A 125 -1.60 15.46 19.76
C LEU A 125 -1.67 16.81 20.49
N PRO A 126 -0.58 17.26 21.10
CA PRO A 126 -0.54 18.60 21.67
C PRO A 126 -0.70 19.67 20.59
N VAL A 127 -1.23 20.81 20.97
CA VAL A 127 -1.32 21.99 20.07
C VAL A 127 0.01 22.73 20.11
N ALA A 128 0.76 22.68 19.02
CA ALA A 128 2.05 23.35 18.89
C ALA A 128 1.92 24.83 18.54
N ASP A 129 0.92 25.20 17.72
CA ASP A 129 0.73 26.54 17.19
C ASP A 129 0.01 27.47 18.18
N THR A 130 0.21 28.78 18.00
CA THR A 130 -0.59 29.79 18.67
C THR A 130 -2.01 29.79 18.07
N LEU A 131 -3.01 29.68 18.91
CA LEU A 131 -4.42 29.76 18.49
C LEU A 131 -4.96 31.17 18.69
N VAL A 132 -5.75 31.61 17.72
CA VAL A 132 -6.52 32.85 17.83
C VAL A 132 -7.99 32.58 17.45
N SER A 133 -8.92 33.26 18.10
CA SER A 133 -10.32 33.23 17.69
C SER A 133 -10.53 33.88 16.32
N ALA A 134 -11.68 33.72 15.72
CA ALA A 134 -12.06 34.39 14.47
C ALA A 134 -11.99 35.93 14.53
N THR A 135 -12.05 36.48 15.75
CA THR A 135 -11.90 37.93 16.04
C THR A 135 -10.45 38.35 16.31
N GLY A 136 -9.47 37.44 16.16
CA GLY A 136 -8.05 37.71 16.38
C GLY A 136 -7.57 37.65 17.82
N ASN A 137 -8.43 37.32 18.80
CA ASN A 137 -8.03 37.21 20.19
C ASN A 137 -7.26 35.92 20.46
N PRO A 138 -6.13 35.96 21.21
CA PRO A 138 -5.40 34.77 21.59
C PRO A 138 -6.27 33.80 22.41
N VAL A 139 -6.14 32.50 22.11
CA VAL A 139 -6.77 31.41 22.87
C VAL A 139 -5.62 30.61 23.52
N SER A 140 -5.68 30.40 24.85
CA SER A 140 -4.72 29.54 25.51
C SER A 140 -4.78 28.13 24.92
N ARG A 141 -3.61 27.57 24.61
CA ARG A 141 -3.48 26.19 24.16
C ARG A 141 -3.28 25.20 25.31
N ASP A 142 -3.16 25.70 26.54
CA ASP A 142 -2.98 24.86 27.72
C ASP A 142 -4.19 23.96 27.92
N GLY A 143 -3.97 22.65 27.98
CA GLY A 143 -5.04 21.65 28.08
C GLY A 143 -5.79 21.37 26.79
N LEU A 144 -5.42 21.99 25.65
CA LEU A 144 -6.03 21.68 24.36
C LEU A 144 -5.29 20.51 23.69
N THR A 145 -6.07 19.63 23.07
CA THR A 145 -5.57 18.45 22.34
C THR A 145 -6.19 18.42 20.95
N ARG A 146 -5.38 18.18 19.94
CA ARG A 146 -5.80 17.90 18.58
C ARG A 146 -6.26 16.45 18.49
N VAL A 147 -7.55 16.23 18.44
CA VAL A 147 -8.16 14.89 18.41
C VAL A 147 -7.98 14.26 17.05
N GLN A 148 -7.61 12.97 17.05
CA GLN A 148 -7.48 12.15 15.85
C GLN A 148 -8.47 10.98 15.88
N THR A 149 -8.45 10.15 14.85
CA THR A 149 -9.15 8.86 14.77
C THR A 149 -8.14 7.77 14.38
N PRO A 150 -8.36 6.48 14.76
CA PRO A 150 -9.59 5.88 15.29
C PRO A 150 -9.95 6.38 16.70
N GLN A 151 -11.24 6.48 16.98
CA GLN A 151 -11.75 6.60 18.33
C GLN A 151 -12.29 5.23 18.75
N ALA A 152 -11.85 4.73 19.89
CA ALA A 152 -12.19 3.37 20.36
C ALA A 152 -13.20 3.44 21.51
N PHE A 153 -14.16 2.50 21.53
CA PHE A 153 -15.23 2.48 22.52
C PHE A 153 -15.63 1.05 22.88
N GLN A 154 -16.10 0.85 24.12
CA GLN A 154 -16.94 -0.28 24.46
C GLN A 154 -18.28 -0.11 23.74
N ILE A 155 -18.76 -1.20 23.11
CA ILE A 155 -19.90 -1.12 22.16
C ILE A 155 -21.19 -0.59 22.81
N ASP A 156 -21.47 -0.99 24.04
CA ASP A 156 -22.65 -0.55 24.80
C ASP A 156 -22.62 0.94 25.09
N ALA A 157 -21.44 1.47 25.45
CA ALA A 157 -21.29 2.90 25.75
C ALA A 157 -21.54 3.77 24.52
N ILE A 158 -20.96 3.41 23.38
CA ILE A 158 -21.14 4.20 22.15
C ILE A 158 -22.55 4.08 21.57
N ARG A 159 -23.17 2.90 21.62
CA ARG A 159 -24.57 2.71 21.18
C ARG A 159 -25.53 3.51 22.06
N ALA A 160 -25.35 3.47 23.38
CA ALA A 160 -26.16 4.28 24.30
C ALA A 160 -25.97 5.78 24.04
N ALA A 161 -24.73 6.21 23.77
CA ALA A 161 -24.42 7.60 23.47
C ALA A 161 -25.09 8.10 22.18
N HIS A 162 -25.06 7.30 21.12
CA HIS A 162 -25.75 7.61 19.85
C HIS A 162 -27.27 7.65 20.04
N ALA A 163 -27.85 6.72 20.80
CA ALA A 163 -29.29 6.65 21.06
C ALA A 163 -29.81 7.84 21.91
N ALA A 164 -29.00 8.33 22.84
CA ALA A 164 -29.35 9.44 23.71
C ALA A 164 -29.05 10.84 23.13
N TRP A 165 -28.27 10.91 22.02
CA TRP A 165 -27.88 12.20 21.46
C TRP A 165 -29.03 12.86 20.71
N PRO A 166 -29.33 14.14 20.97
CA PRO A 166 -30.41 14.86 20.28
C PRO A 166 -30.20 14.90 18.77
N GLU A 167 -31.28 14.67 18.01
CA GLU A 167 -31.22 14.61 16.54
C GLU A 167 -30.85 15.97 15.90
N ASP A 168 -31.28 17.05 16.51
CA ASP A 168 -31.06 18.43 16.07
C ASP A 168 -29.70 19.01 16.45
N ARG A 169 -28.89 18.23 17.20
CA ARG A 169 -27.56 18.65 17.64
C ARG A 169 -26.46 17.93 16.85
N GLU A 170 -25.59 18.70 16.19
CA GLU A 170 -24.37 18.14 15.61
C GLU A 170 -23.39 17.72 16.70
N ALA A 171 -22.76 16.55 16.51
CA ALA A 171 -21.61 16.11 17.29
C ALA A 171 -20.33 16.31 16.48
N THR A 172 -19.31 16.89 17.10
CA THR A 172 -18.00 17.08 16.44
C THR A 172 -17.25 15.77 16.28
N ASP A 173 -17.43 14.85 17.25
CA ASP A 173 -16.85 13.49 17.23
C ASP A 173 -17.70 12.54 18.10
N ASP A 174 -17.37 11.25 18.05
CA ASP A 174 -18.09 10.20 18.79
C ASP A 174 -17.77 10.27 20.29
N ALA A 175 -16.57 10.71 20.67
CA ALA A 175 -16.15 10.86 22.07
C ALA A 175 -16.95 11.94 22.81
N GLN A 176 -17.39 12.99 22.12
CA GLN A 176 -18.25 14.02 22.70
C GLN A 176 -19.57 13.42 23.21
N MET A 177 -20.16 12.52 22.44
CA MET A 177 -21.43 11.88 22.81
C MET A 177 -21.26 10.96 24.02
N VAL A 178 -20.16 10.19 24.08
CA VAL A 178 -19.87 9.31 25.22
C VAL A 178 -19.59 10.10 26.48
N ARG A 179 -18.87 11.24 26.39
CA ARG A 179 -18.65 12.15 27.53
C ARG A 179 -19.94 12.79 28.03
N ALA A 180 -20.89 13.10 27.14
CA ALA A 180 -22.17 13.67 27.51
C ALA A 180 -23.05 12.73 28.36
N LEU A 181 -22.81 11.41 28.31
CA LEU A 181 -23.41 10.43 29.21
C LEU A 181 -22.65 10.29 30.56
N GLY A 182 -21.63 11.10 30.80
CA GLY A 182 -20.86 11.07 32.04
C GLY A 182 -19.74 10.02 32.05
N HIS A 183 -19.43 9.40 30.92
CA HIS A 183 -18.33 8.45 30.84
C HIS A 183 -16.99 9.16 30.61
N GLU A 184 -15.96 8.65 31.28
CA GLU A 184 -14.58 9.06 31.00
C GLU A 184 -14.09 8.47 29.68
N VAL A 185 -13.45 9.33 28.86
CA VAL A 185 -12.80 8.96 27.60
C VAL A 185 -11.32 9.29 27.72
N ALA A 186 -10.48 8.28 27.71
CA ALA A 186 -9.03 8.42 27.80
C ALA A 186 -8.47 9.16 26.56
N ILE A 187 -7.43 9.96 26.77
CA ILE A 187 -6.64 10.53 25.69
C ILE A 187 -5.30 9.76 25.69
N VAL A 188 -5.01 9.08 24.58
CA VAL A 188 -3.74 8.38 24.36
C VAL A 188 -2.89 9.16 23.38
N ASP A 189 -1.57 8.88 23.35
CA ASP A 189 -0.68 9.52 22.39
C ASP A 189 -1.11 9.22 20.95
N GLY A 190 -1.32 10.28 20.19
CA GLY A 190 -1.61 10.23 18.76
C GLY A 190 -0.37 9.96 17.92
N ASP A 191 -0.51 10.16 16.61
CA ASP A 191 0.56 9.98 15.64
C ASP A 191 0.51 11.12 14.61
N THR A 192 1.65 11.76 14.33
CA THR A 192 1.74 12.82 13.32
C THR A 192 1.44 12.31 11.90
N ALA A 193 1.58 11.01 11.66
CA ALA A 193 1.18 10.38 10.39
C ALA A 193 -0.34 10.36 10.18
N LEU A 194 -1.13 10.45 11.27
CA LEU A 194 -2.60 10.47 11.24
C LEU A 194 -3.19 11.85 10.90
N GLU A 195 -2.45 12.72 10.22
CA GLU A 195 -2.99 13.97 9.71
C GLU A 195 -4.18 13.73 8.77
N LYS A 196 -5.18 14.61 8.87
CA LYS A 196 -6.41 14.48 8.07
C LYS A 196 -6.21 15.09 6.70
N VAL A 197 -6.32 14.28 5.65
CA VAL A 197 -6.29 14.72 4.25
C VAL A 197 -7.65 15.33 3.90
N THR A 198 -7.70 16.66 3.80
CA THR A 198 -8.94 17.42 3.58
C THR A 198 -8.93 18.20 2.27
N HIS A 199 -7.78 18.80 1.93
CA HIS A 199 -7.58 19.66 0.76
C HIS A 199 -6.58 19.03 -0.22
N PRO A 200 -6.52 19.47 -1.50
CA PRO A 200 -5.55 18.96 -2.47
C PRO A 200 -4.09 19.03 -1.99
N ALA A 201 -3.70 20.10 -1.31
CA ALA A 201 -2.35 20.25 -0.76
C ALA A 201 -1.99 19.18 0.28
N ASP A 202 -2.97 18.66 1.01
CA ASP A 202 -2.74 17.63 2.02
C ASP A 202 -2.33 16.30 1.40
N PHE A 203 -2.76 15.99 0.16
CA PHE A 203 -2.33 14.79 -0.56
C PHE A 203 -0.82 14.79 -0.80
N SER A 204 -0.29 15.88 -1.36
CA SER A 204 1.17 15.99 -1.60
C SER A 204 1.96 15.96 -0.31
N ALA A 205 1.46 16.59 0.76
CA ALA A 205 2.11 16.55 2.07
C ALA A 205 2.07 15.15 2.69
N ALA A 206 0.95 14.43 2.54
CA ALA A 206 0.80 13.07 3.02
C ALA A 206 1.72 12.10 2.26
N GLU A 207 1.82 12.23 0.94
CA GLU A 207 2.75 11.45 0.11
C GLU A 207 4.21 11.71 0.48
N ALA A 208 4.59 12.98 0.66
CA ALA A 208 5.93 13.35 1.05
C ALA A 208 6.31 12.73 2.42
N ARG A 209 5.42 12.79 3.42
CA ARG A 209 5.64 12.16 4.73
C ARG A 209 5.74 10.65 4.63
N HIS A 210 4.85 10.03 3.84
CA HIS A 210 4.87 8.59 3.63
C HIS A 210 6.19 8.14 2.99
N THR A 211 6.65 8.89 1.99
CA THR A 211 7.92 8.63 1.29
C THR A 211 9.13 8.88 2.19
N ALA A 212 9.11 9.93 3.01
CA ALA A 212 10.20 10.25 3.93
C ALA A 212 10.44 9.17 5.01
N SER A 213 9.45 8.34 5.31
CA SER A 213 9.58 7.20 6.24
C SER A 213 10.04 5.90 5.54
N MET A 214 10.34 5.94 4.25
CA MET A 214 10.82 4.80 3.49
C MET A 214 12.33 4.86 3.29
N HIS A 215 12.99 3.72 3.49
CA HIS A 215 14.40 3.51 3.18
C HIS A 215 14.55 3.00 1.75
N VAL A 216 15.57 3.49 1.05
CA VAL A 216 15.92 2.99 -0.27
C VAL A 216 16.79 1.75 -0.12
N ARG A 217 16.40 0.64 -0.75
CA ARG A 217 17.20 -0.56 -0.88
C ARG A 217 17.47 -0.81 -2.35
N THR A 218 18.70 -1.20 -2.65
CA THR A 218 19.13 -1.52 -4.00
C THR A 218 19.87 -2.86 -3.98
N ALA A 219 19.54 -3.73 -4.92
CA ALA A 219 20.23 -4.98 -5.12
C ALA A 219 20.43 -5.24 -6.62
N GLN A 220 21.38 -6.11 -6.92
CA GLN A 220 21.63 -6.54 -8.29
C GLN A 220 21.29 -8.03 -8.47
N GLY A 221 20.93 -8.39 -9.70
CA GLY A 221 20.85 -9.77 -10.17
C GLY A 221 21.71 -9.93 -11.42
N PHE A 222 22.23 -11.12 -11.60
CA PHE A 222 23.04 -11.49 -12.74
C PHE A 222 22.70 -12.91 -13.16
N ASP A 223 22.42 -13.10 -14.46
CA ASP A 223 22.14 -14.42 -15.01
C ASP A 223 22.83 -14.64 -16.35
N VAL A 224 23.06 -15.90 -16.70
CA VAL A 224 23.75 -16.32 -17.92
C VAL A 224 23.09 -17.56 -18.48
N HIS A 225 22.78 -17.52 -19.78
CA HIS A 225 22.29 -18.68 -20.51
C HIS A 225 23.10 -18.91 -21.78
N ARG A 226 23.36 -20.20 -22.11
CA ARG A 226 24.01 -20.60 -23.37
C ARG A 226 23.03 -20.57 -24.52
N PHE A 227 23.50 -20.25 -25.70
CA PHE A 227 22.71 -20.44 -26.93
C PHE A 227 22.56 -21.94 -27.27
N ALA A 228 21.38 -22.26 -27.82
CA ALA A 228 21.04 -23.59 -28.31
C ALA A 228 20.25 -23.52 -29.62
N GLU A 229 20.50 -24.45 -30.53
CA GLU A 229 19.73 -24.60 -31.75
C GLU A 229 18.32 -25.14 -31.44
N GLY A 230 17.31 -24.67 -32.17
CA GLY A 230 15.92 -25.13 -32.03
C GLY A 230 15.16 -24.54 -30.88
N GLU A 231 15.77 -23.72 -30.05
CA GLU A 231 15.10 -22.97 -28.97
C GLU A 231 14.71 -21.57 -29.45
N GLU A 232 13.68 -21.00 -28.83
CA GLU A 232 13.26 -19.61 -29.05
C GLU A 232 14.05 -18.65 -28.16
N LEU A 233 14.32 -17.45 -28.67
CA LEU A 233 15.00 -16.41 -27.90
C LEU A 233 13.97 -15.44 -27.27
N TRP A 234 13.76 -15.60 -25.96
CA TRP A 234 12.92 -14.69 -25.17
C TRP A 234 13.79 -13.72 -24.38
N LEU A 235 13.50 -12.42 -24.48
CA LEU A 235 14.21 -11.38 -23.71
C LEU A 235 13.22 -10.33 -23.17
N GLY A 236 13.10 -10.26 -21.86
CA GLY A 236 12.17 -9.36 -21.19
C GLY A 236 10.70 -9.66 -21.52
N GLY A 237 10.35 -10.93 -21.76
CA GLY A 237 9.03 -11.37 -22.16
C GLY A 237 8.69 -11.09 -23.64
N VAL A 238 9.67 -10.78 -24.46
CA VAL A 238 9.53 -10.53 -25.92
C VAL A 238 10.27 -11.58 -26.71
N LEU A 239 9.59 -12.22 -27.66
CA LEU A 239 10.21 -13.14 -28.61
C LEU A 239 11.06 -12.35 -29.62
N ILE A 240 12.36 -12.65 -29.66
CA ILE A 240 13.33 -11.98 -30.51
C ILE A 240 13.68 -12.90 -31.69
N PRO A 241 13.53 -12.46 -32.94
CA PRO A 241 13.95 -13.23 -34.10
C PRO A 241 15.47 -13.46 -34.09
N HIS A 242 15.89 -14.71 -33.91
CA HIS A 242 17.30 -15.12 -33.91
C HIS A 242 17.44 -16.59 -34.32
N SER A 243 18.58 -17.00 -34.80
CA SER A 243 18.85 -18.40 -35.24
C SER A 243 18.97 -19.41 -34.10
N HIS A 244 19.25 -18.92 -32.88
CA HIS A 244 19.40 -19.70 -31.66
C HIS A 244 18.61 -19.06 -30.55
N GLY A 245 17.97 -19.85 -29.69
CA GLY A 245 17.43 -19.41 -28.45
C GLY A 245 18.36 -19.68 -27.28
N LEU A 246 17.89 -19.41 -26.06
CA LEU A 246 18.62 -19.70 -24.85
C LEU A 246 18.18 -21.05 -24.26
N SER A 247 19.13 -21.81 -23.73
CA SER A 247 18.87 -23.10 -23.10
C SER A 247 18.66 -22.93 -21.60
N GLY A 248 17.55 -23.44 -21.08
CA GLY A 248 17.21 -23.38 -19.65
C GLY A 248 16.02 -24.29 -19.28
N HIS A 249 15.63 -24.26 -18.02
CA HIS A 249 14.48 -25.04 -17.51
C HIS A 249 13.13 -24.38 -17.76
N SER A 250 13.11 -23.04 -17.91
CA SER A 250 11.95 -22.23 -18.29
C SER A 250 12.03 -21.85 -19.78
N ASP A 251 11.47 -20.71 -20.18
CA ASP A 251 11.74 -20.06 -21.47
C ASP A 251 13.13 -19.43 -21.56
N ALA A 252 13.96 -19.61 -20.52
CA ALA A 252 15.34 -19.12 -20.38
C ALA A 252 15.51 -17.61 -20.63
N ASP A 253 14.51 -16.80 -20.30
CA ASP A 253 14.61 -15.34 -20.41
C ASP A 253 15.59 -14.78 -19.38
N VAL A 254 16.84 -14.67 -19.79
CA VAL A 254 17.97 -14.20 -18.97
C VAL A 254 17.72 -12.80 -18.40
N ALA A 255 16.97 -11.95 -19.11
CA ALA A 255 16.63 -10.61 -18.67
C ALA A 255 15.66 -10.62 -17.48
N LEU A 256 14.58 -11.40 -17.57
CA LEU A 256 13.61 -11.54 -16.50
C LEU A 256 14.17 -12.26 -15.28
N HIS A 257 15.06 -13.24 -15.47
CA HIS A 257 15.75 -13.92 -14.38
C HIS A 257 16.64 -12.94 -13.59
N ALA A 258 17.47 -12.15 -14.28
CA ALA A 258 18.30 -11.15 -13.61
C ALA A 258 17.49 -10.10 -12.85
N ILE A 259 16.34 -9.65 -13.40
CA ILE A 259 15.46 -8.71 -12.69
C ILE A 259 14.79 -9.37 -11.48
N THR A 260 14.39 -10.64 -11.60
CA THR A 260 13.79 -11.42 -10.50
C THR A 260 14.75 -11.50 -9.32
N ASP A 261 16.02 -11.89 -9.56
CA ASP A 261 17.05 -11.94 -8.53
C ASP A 261 17.34 -10.58 -7.91
N ALA A 262 17.39 -9.53 -8.74
CA ALA A 262 17.57 -8.18 -8.22
C ALA A 262 16.43 -7.77 -7.27
N LEU A 263 15.17 -8.08 -7.60
CA LEU A 263 14.03 -7.78 -6.73
C LEU A 263 14.04 -8.60 -5.44
N LEU A 264 14.27 -9.92 -5.52
CA LEU A 264 14.38 -10.78 -4.35
C LEU A 264 15.51 -10.32 -3.42
N GLY A 265 16.65 -9.92 -3.99
CA GLY A 265 17.78 -9.39 -3.25
C GLY A 265 17.47 -8.13 -2.45
N THR A 266 16.55 -7.25 -2.92
CA THR A 266 16.19 -6.03 -2.19
C THR A 266 15.48 -6.30 -0.86
N ILE A 267 14.83 -7.45 -0.71
CA ILE A 267 14.10 -7.87 0.50
C ILE A 267 14.79 -9.02 1.24
N GLY A 268 15.98 -9.45 0.78
CA GLY A 268 16.73 -10.54 1.39
C GLY A 268 16.06 -11.92 1.23
N ALA A 269 15.23 -12.11 0.18
CA ALA A 269 14.46 -13.33 -0.05
C ALA A 269 15.22 -14.41 -0.83
N GLY A 270 16.54 -14.31 -0.96
CA GLY A 270 17.35 -15.28 -1.69
C GLY A 270 17.35 -15.03 -3.21
N ASP A 271 17.27 -16.10 -4.00
CA ASP A 271 17.37 -16.10 -5.45
C ASP A 271 16.22 -16.88 -6.11
N ILE A 272 16.14 -16.80 -7.44
CA ILE A 272 15.12 -17.49 -8.25
C ILE A 272 15.13 -19.00 -8.02
N GLY A 273 16.29 -19.61 -7.78
CA GLY A 273 16.44 -21.05 -7.57
C GLY A 273 15.81 -21.52 -6.25
N MET A 274 15.77 -20.68 -5.23
CA MET A 274 15.10 -20.97 -3.96
C MET A 274 13.57 -20.98 -4.11
N HIS A 275 13.02 -20.10 -4.93
CA HIS A 275 11.56 -19.98 -5.13
C HIS A 275 11.03 -20.93 -6.23
N PHE A 276 11.85 -21.22 -7.23
CA PHE A 276 11.50 -22.00 -8.42
C PHE A 276 12.59 -23.05 -8.69
N PRO A 277 12.70 -24.08 -7.84
CA PRO A 277 13.78 -25.08 -7.98
C PRO A 277 13.76 -25.73 -9.36
N PRO A 278 14.90 -25.79 -10.08
CA PRO A 278 14.98 -26.44 -11.39
C PRO A 278 14.64 -27.94 -11.36
N SER A 279 14.73 -28.56 -10.19
CA SER A 279 14.35 -29.96 -9.97
C SER A 279 12.83 -30.19 -9.98
N ASP A 280 12.02 -29.15 -9.87
CA ASP A 280 10.56 -29.27 -9.87
C ASP A 280 10.02 -29.21 -11.31
N PRO A 281 9.41 -30.33 -11.81
CA PRO A 281 8.93 -30.43 -13.19
C PRO A 281 7.87 -29.36 -13.58
N GLN A 282 7.18 -28.77 -12.61
CA GLN A 282 6.14 -27.76 -12.88
C GLN A 282 6.68 -26.48 -13.55
N TRP A 283 7.98 -26.20 -13.38
CA TRP A 283 8.61 -25.01 -13.93
C TRP A 283 9.21 -25.23 -15.33
N ARG A 284 9.17 -26.45 -15.83
CA ARG A 284 9.72 -26.77 -17.14
C ARG A 284 8.91 -26.08 -18.25
N GLY A 285 9.58 -25.21 -19.02
CA GLY A 285 8.95 -24.40 -20.05
C GLY A 285 8.01 -23.29 -19.51
N ALA A 286 8.07 -22.99 -18.23
CA ALA A 286 7.28 -21.89 -17.66
C ALA A 286 7.75 -20.54 -18.20
N ALA A 287 6.82 -19.63 -18.47
CA ALA A 287 7.14 -18.26 -18.83
C ALA A 287 7.79 -17.53 -17.63
N SER A 288 8.99 -16.99 -17.83
CA SER A 288 9.75 -16.29 -16.77
C SER A 288 9.08 -15.02 -16.25
N GLY A 289 8.09 -14.48 -16.97
CA GLY A 289 7.23 -13.41 -16.49
C GLY A 289 6.53 -13.75 -15.16
N ARG A 290 6.16 -15.03 -14.93
CA ARG A 290 5.58 -15.49 -13.66
C ARG A 290 6.53 -15.38 -12.48
N PHE A 291 7.82 -15.58 -12.71
CA PHE A 291 8.86 -15.47 -11.69
C PHE A 291 9.04 -14.01 -11.29
N LEU A 292 9.05 -13.13 -12.28
CA LEU A 292 9.14 -11.68 -12.07
C LEU A 292 7.91 -11.14 -11.31
N GLU A 293 6.70 -11.55 -11.70
CA GLU A 293 5.46 -11.18 -11.00
C GLU A 293 5.45 -11.67 -9.55
N HIS A 294 5.94 -12.88 -9.29
CA HIS A 294 6.07 -13.41 -7.94
C HIS A 294 7.04 -12.56 -7.09
N ALA A 295 8.23 -12.26 -7.60
CA ALA A 295 9.19 -11.40 -6.89
C ALA A 295 8.60 -10.01 -6.59
N ALA A 296 7.91 -9.40 -7.55
CA ALA A 296 7.21 -8.14 -7.35
C ALA A 296 6.10 -8.25 -6.27
N SER A 297 5.38 -9.38 -6.21
CA SER A 297 4.37 -9.62 -5.18
C SER A 297 4.97 -9.73 -3.78
N LEU A 298 6.14 -10.36 -3.64
CA LEU A 298 6.85 -10.44 -2.36
C LEU A 298 7.35 -9.06 -1.90
N VAL A 299 7.92 -8.26 -2.81
CA VAL A 299 8.28 -6.86 -2.49
C VAL A 299 7.06 -6.07 -2.01
N ALA A 300 5.92 -6.24 -2.66
CA ALA A 300 4.69 -5.56 -2.26
C ALA A 300 4.12 -6.06 -0.92
N ALA A 301 4.26 -7.37 -0.62
CA ALA A 301 3.84 -7.96 0.65
C ALA A 301 4.65 -7.40 1.84
N GLU A 302 5.95 -7.15 1.66
CA GLU A 302 6.82 -6.46 2.61
C GLU A 302 6.58 -4.92 2.68
N GLY A 303 5.57 -4.42 1.98
CA GLY A 303 5.26 -2.99 1.93
C GLY A 303 6.24 -2.17 1.07
N GLY A 304 7.02 -2.84 0.23
CA GLY A 304 7.97 -2.22 -0.69
C GLY A 304 7.30 -1.66 -1.94
N VAL A 305 7.89 -0.63 -2.50
CA VAL A 305 7.49 -0.01 -3.78
C VAL A 305 8.68 -0.02 -4.72
N ILE A 306 8.53 -0.64 -5.89
CA ILE A 306 9.57 -0.67 -6.91
C ILE A 306 9.67 0.72 -7.55
N ASP A 307 10.85 1.35 -7.45
CA ASP A 307 11.10 2.67 -7.99
C ASP A 307 11.71 2.64 -9.38
N PHE A 308 12.70 1.77 -9.59
CA PHE A 308 13.44 1.74 -10.85
C PHE A 308 14.08 0.37 -11.09
N ILE A 309 14.09 -0.05 -12.34
CA ILE A 309 14.83 -1.23 -12.83
C ILE A 309 15.79 -0.78 -13.92
N ASP A 310 17.05 -1.14 -13.79
CA ASP A 310 18.07 -0.91 -14.77
C ASP A 310 18.63 -2.26 -15.27
N LEU A 311 18.33 -2.61 -16.51
CA LEU A 311 18.73 -3.87 -17.15
C LEU A 311 19.82 -3.61 -18.18
N THR A 312 20.88 -4.41 -18.15
CA THR A 312 21.93 -4.46 -19.17
C THR A 312 22.01 -5.86 -19.77
N LEU A 313 21.75 -5.98 -21.06
CA LEU A 313 21.96 -7.21 -21.83
C LEU A 313 23.37 -7.23 -22.43
N ILE A 314 24.08 -8.33 -22.30
CA ILE A 314 25.47 -8.48 -22.70
C ILE A 314 25.56 -9.59 -23.75
N CYS A 315 25.72 -9.22 -25.02
CA CYS A 315 25.80 -10.16 -26.15
C CYS A 315 26.37 -9.48 -27.39
N GLU A 316 26.97 -10.28 -28.30
CA GLU A 316 27.39 -9.81 -29.62
C GLU A 316 26.20 -9.73 -30.60
N ALA A 317 25.30 -10.72 -30.50
CA ALA A 317 24.07 -10.85 -31.27
C ALA A 317 22.93 -11.45 -30.40
N PRO A 318 21.67 -11.16 -30.74
CA PRO A 318 21.19 -10.17 -31.73
C PRO A 318 21.47 -8.72 -31.30
N LYS A 319 21.27 -7.76 -32.21
CA LYS A 319 21.29 -6.33 -31.86
C LYS A 319 20.04 -5.98 -31.07
N ILE A 320 20.19 -5.60 -29.81
CA ILE A 320 19.08 -5.31 -28.89
C ILE A 320 18.39 -3.99 -29.18
N GLY A 321 19.10 -3.02 -29.79
CA GLY A 321 18.58 -1.69 -30.07
C GLY A 321 17.16 -1.65 -30.68
N PRO A 322 16.89 -2.41 -31.77
CA PRO A 322 15.54 -2.45 -32.38
C PRO A 322 14.43 -2.97 -31.46
N HIS A 323 14.76 -3.78 -30.48
CA HIS A 323 13.81 -4.46 -29.57
C HIS A 323 13.67 -3.76 -28.20
N ARG A 324 14.51 -2.76 -27.92
CA ARG A 324 14.61 -2.09 -26.62
C ARG A 324 13.27 -1.60 -26.09
N ASP A 325 12.49 -0.90 -26.92
CA ASP A 325 11.22 -0.33 -26.49
C ASP A 325 10.15 -1.41 -26.22
N ALA A 326 10.14 -2.48 -27.00
CA ALA A 326 9.26 -3.63 -26.77
C ALA A 326 9.60 -4.32 -25.45
N ILE A 327 10.87 -4.60 -25.20
CA ILE A 327 11.37 -5.20 -23.95
C ILE A 327 11.01 -4.30 -22.75
N ARG A 328 11.28 -3.00 -22.84
CA ARG A 328 10.95 -2.03 -21.80
C ARG A 328 9.44 -2.03 -21.48
N THR A 329 8.61 -2.02 -22.51
CA THR A 329 7.13 -2.00 -22.35
C THR A 329 6.63 -3.29 -21.75
N SER A 330 7.16 -4.45 -22.16
CA SER A 330 6.80 -5.76 -21.62
C SER A 330 7.14 -5.86 -20.12
N ILE A 331 8.37 -5.51 -19.74
CA ILE A 331 8.79 -5.51 -18.32
C ILE A 331 7.93 -4.54 -17.50
N ALA A 332 7.64 -3.36 -18.03
CA ALA A 332 6.79 -2.38 -17.35
C ALA A 332 5.37 -2.91 -17.12
N ALA A 333 4.81 -3.64 -18.09
CA ALA A 333 3.50 -4.27 -17.97
C ALA A 333 3.49 -5.38 -16.90
N LEU A 334 4.48 -6.28 -16.89
CA LEU A 334 4.63 -7.34 -15.89
C LEU A 334 4.74 -6.78 -14.47
N LEU A 335 5.50 -5.71 -14.30
CA LEU A 335 5.69 -5.06 -13.00
C LEU A 335 4.59 -4.03 -12.65
N ARG A 336 3.66 -3.75 -13.57
CA ARG A 336 2.62 -2.72 -13.47
C ARG A 336 3.20 -1.33 -13.17
N LEU A 337 4.32 -1.01 -13.82
CA LEU A 337 5.03 0.26 -13.66
C LEU A 337 4.91 1.12 -14.92
N PRO A 338 5.02 2.45 -14.80
CA PRO A 338 5.25 3.32 -15.95
C PRO A 338 6.55 2.92 -16.68
N ALA A 339 6.55 2.89 -18.00
CA ALA A 339 7.73 2.51 -18.81
C ALA A 339 8.96 3.39 -18.53
N GLY A 340 8.80 4.62 -18.08
CA GLY A 340 9.89 5.51 -17.65
C GLY A 340 10.66 5.04 -16.41
N ARG A 341 10.14 4.04 -15.68
CA ARG A 341 10.84 3.42 -14.54
C ARG A 341 11.67 2.18 -14.93
N ILE A 342 11.72 1.87 -16.22
CA ILE A 342 12.51 0.74 -16.75
C ILE A 342 13.57 1.29 -17.71
N SER A 343 14.83 1.00 -17.42
CA SER A 343 15.96 1.24 -18.30
C SER A 343 16.40 -0.08 -18.93
N VAL A 344 16.60 -0.10 -20.24
CA VAL A 344 17.15 -1.25 -20.97
C VAL A 344 18.36 -0.80 -21.77
N LYS A 345 19.50 -1.36 -21.45
CA LYS A 345 20.79 -1.12 -22.11
C LYS A 345 21.33 -2.42 -22.71
N ALA A 346 22.19 -2.30 -23.68
CA ALA A 346 22.92 -3.45 -24.21
C ALA A 346 24.37 -3.07 -24.51
N THR A 347 25.25 -4.03 -24.34
CA THR A 347 26.66 -3.89 -24.67
C THR A 347 27.20 -5.18 -25.28
N THR A 348 28.28 -5.07 -26.04
CA THR A 348 29.12 -6.20 -26.44
C THR A 348 30.23 -6.38 -25.41
N THR A 349 30.97 -7.49 -25.53
CA THR A 349 32.21 -7.69 -24.79
C THR A 349 33.44 -7.58 -25.68
N GLU A 350 33.32 -6.92 -26.83
CA GLU A 350 34.39 -6.70 -27.80
C GLU A 350 35.06 -8.04 -28.21
N ARG A 351 34.21 -9.06 -28.40
CA ARG A 351 34.62 -10.45 -28.74
C ARG A 351 35.41 -11.17 -27.64
N LEU A 352 35.42 -10.68 -26.42
CA LEU A 352 36.04 -11.32 -25.27
C LEU A 352 35.07 -12.22 -24.52
N GLY A 353 35.60 -13.30 -23.95
CA GLY A 353 34.80 -14.22 -23.12
C GLY A 353 33.78 -15.04 -23.91
N PHE A 354 32.88 -15.72 -23.21
CA PHE A 354 31.84 -16.59 -23.79
C PHE A 354 30.80 -15.78 -24.59
N THR A 355 30.44 -14.61 -24.13
CA THR A 355 29.52 -13.70 -24.84
C THR A 355 30.16 -13.21 -26.14
N GLY A 356 31.47 -12.88 -26.11
CA GLY A 356 32.22 -12.42 -27.25
C GLY A 356 32.46 -13.52 -28.31
N ARG A 357 32.48 -14.78 -27.90
CA ARG A 357 32.52 -15.94 -28.82
C ARG A 357 31.15 -16.38 -29.32
N GLY A 358 30.07 -15.74 -28.86
CA GLY A 358 28.71 -16.10 -29.25
C GLY A 358 28.23 -17.43 -28.65
N GLU A 359 28.78 -17.86 -27.52
CA GLU A 359 28.40 -19.11 -26.86
C GLU A 359 27.12 -18.96 -25.99
N GLY A 360 26.78 -17.75 -25.65
CA GLY A 360 25.61 -17.43 -24.82
C GLY A 360 25.45 -15.93 -24.62
N MET A 361 24.55 -15.59 -23.74
CA MET A 361 24.17 -14.22 -23.38
C MET A 361 24.17 -14.08 -21.86
N ALA A 362 24.52 -12.89 -21.36
CA ALA A 362 24.38 -12.53 -19.97
C ALA A 362 23.42 -11.33 -19.80
N ALA A 363 22.81 -11.24 -18.65
CA ALA A 363 22.04 -10.08 -18.21
C ALA A 363 22.46 -9.66 -16.80
N GLN A 364 22.56 -8.38 -16.59
CA GLN A 364 22.72 -7.76 -15.29
C GLN A 364 21.58 -6.80 -15.04
N ALA A 365 20.94 -6.93 -13.91
CA ALA A 365 19.88 -6.03 -13.50
C ALA A 365 20.20 -5.38 -12.16
N VAL A 366 19.74 -4.15 -11.97
CA VAL A 366 19.71 -3.46 -10.69
C VAL A 366 18.28 -3.06 -10.41
N ALA A 367 17.74 -3.47 -9.26
CA ALA A 367 16.44 -3.06 -8.76
C ALA A 367 16.62 -2.08 -7.60
N THR A 368 15.86 -1.00 -7.64
CA THR A 368 15.75 -0.02 -6.54
C THR A 368 14.33 0.00 -6.04
N ILE A 369 14.15 -0.19 -4.74
CA ILE A 369 12.86 -0.12 -4.05
C ILE A 369 12.90 0.89 -2.91
N ARG A 370 11.73 1.36 -2.52
CA ARG A 370 11.51 2.01 -1.22
C ARG A 370 10.69 1.10 -0.33
N ILE A 371 11.14 0.91 0.91
CA ILE A 371 10.49 0.03 1.87
C ILE A 371 10.54 0.68 3.26
N ARG A 372 9.51 0.46 4.09
CA ARG A 372 9.60 0.84 5.50
C ARG A 372 10.45 -0.17 6.25
N GLU A 373 11.28 0.29 7.18
CA GLU A 373 11.80 -0.61 8.19
C GLU A 373 10.62 -1.08 9.05
N THR A 374 10.35 -2.37 9.02
CA THR A 374 9.58 -3.02 10.08
C THR A 374 10.49 -2.97 11.29
N GLY A 375 10.19 -2.09 12.26
CA GLY A 375 10.93 -2.06 13.51
C GLY A 375 10.93 -3.47 14.13
N GLU A 376 12.14 -3.89 14.57
CA GLU A 376 12.31 -5.07 15.41
C GLU A 376 11.50 -4.95 16.71
#